data_79982bd9f7ab09fb5f2f929a0d597f87
#
_entry.id   79982bd9f7ab09fb5f2f929a0d597f87
#
_cell.length_a   1.000
_cell.length_b   1.000
_cell.length_c   1.000
_cell.angle_alpha   90.00
_cell.angle_beta   90.00
_cell.angle_gamma   90.00
#
_symmetry.space_group_name_H-M   'P 1'
#
loop_
_entity.id
_entity.type
_entity.pdbx_description
1 polymer ?
#
loop_
_entity_poly.entity_id
_entity_poly.type
_entity_poly.pdbx_seq_one_letter_code
_entity_poly.pdbx_strand_id
1 'polypeptide(L)'
;MKVMTERTLKRPEVLAPAGTLEKLKVAIRYGADAVYIGGNAYGLRSRAGNFTPEEMAEGVAFAREHNAKVYVAANMVTHEGNQEGAGAFFRELRDIGISAVIVSDPALIEICATEAPGLPIHLSTQASATNYETLEFWKNEGLERVVLAREVSMEEVAAIRENTDIEIEAFIHGAMCISYSGRCT
;
A
#
# COMPACT_ATOMS: atom_id res chain seq x y z
N MET A 1 -14.11 4.02 -33.98
CA MET A 1 -13.11 5.08 -33.77
C MET A 1 -13.39 5.67 -32.38
N LYS A 2 -12.72 5.13 -31.32
CA LYS A 2 -12.83 5.66 -29.94
C LYS A 2 -12.10 7.00 -29.91
N VAL A 3 -12.82 8.05 -29.60
CA VAL A 3 -12.25 9.37 -29.33
C VAL A 3 -11.35 9.22 -28.10
N MET A 4 -10.04 9.29 -28.29
CA MET A 4 -9.09 9.42 -27.19
C MET A 4 -9.34 10.79 -26.55
N THR A 5 -10.05 10.80 -25.44
CA THR A 5 -10.07 11.96 -24.55
C THR A 5 -8.62 12.21 -24.10
N GLU A 6 -8.11 13.42 -24.33
CA GLU A 6 -6.82 13.86 -23.80
C GLU A 6 -6.79 13.64 -22.29
N ARG A 7 -6.14 12.54 -21.87
CA ARG A 7 -5.82 12.32 -20.45
C ARG A 7 -4.77 13.36 -20.09
N THR A 8 -5.15 14.36 -19.33
CA THR A 8 -4.19 15.26 -18.67
C THR A 8 -3.26 14.38 -17.82
N LEU A 9 -1.99 14.28 -18.23
CA LEU A 9 -0.97 13.53 -17.50
C LEU A 9 -0.80 14.19 -16.11
N LYS A 10 -1.37 13.60 -15.08
CA LYS A 10 -1.07 13.97 -13.70
C LYS A 10 0.31 13.45 -13.33
N ARG A 11 1.10 14.27 -12.64
CA ARG A 11 2.36 13.81 -12.05
C ARG A 11 2.08 12.60 -11.14
N PRO A 12 2.82 11.50 -11.29
CA PRO A 12 2.70 10.35 -10.38
C PRO A 12 3.03 10.73 -8.93
N GLU A 13 2.38 10.09 -7.98
CA GLU A 13 2.73 10.15 -6.56
C GLU A 13 4.07 9.44 -6.33
N VAL A 14 5.00 10.10 -5.69
CA VAL A 14 6.29 9.52 -5.29
C VAL A 14 6.15 8.95 -3.90
N LEU A 15 6.15 7.61 -3.81
CA LEU A 15 6.06 6.86 -2.55
C LEU A 15 7.45 6.40 -2.10
N ALA A 16 7.85 6.76 -0.88
CA ALA A 16 9.12 6.38 -0.29
C ALA A 16 8.97 5.45 0.92
N PRO A 17 9.93 4.53 1.17
CA PRO A 17 9.94 3.72 2.39
C PRO A 17 10.47 4.52 3.59
N ALA A 18 9.95 4.26 4.81
CA ALA A 18 10.56 4.75 6.02
C ALA A 18 10.53 3.69 7.14
N GLY A 19 11.71 3.35 7.64
CA GLY A 19 11.85 2.40 8.75
C GLY A 19 11.89 3.07 10.13
N THR A 20 11.91 4.39 10.22
CA THR A 20 11.87 5.18 11.46
C THR A 20 11.15 6.51 11.22
N LEU A 21 10.67 7.12 12.30
CA LEU A 21 10.02 8.43 12.25
C LEU A 21 10.93 9.52 11.65
N GLU A 22 12.22 9.49 11.96
CA GLU A 22 13.19 10.41 11.38
C GLU A 22 13.30 10.24 9.86
N LYS A 23 13.40 8.99 9.38
CA LYS A 23 13.43 8.69 7.93
C LYS A 23 12.15 9.11 7.22
N LEU A 24 10.98 8.97 7.88
CA LEU A 24 9.70 9.47 7.38
C LEU A 24 9.77 10.99 7.15
N LYS A 25 10.19 11.74 8.16
CA LYS A 25 10.32 13.20 8.08
C LYS A 25 11.33 13.63 7.00
N VAL A 26 12.45 12.92 6.88
CA VAL A 26 13.44 13.18 5.83
C VAL A 26 12.85 12.90 4.45
N ALA A 27 12.21 11.76 4.22
CA ALA A 27 11.61 11.41 2.93
C ALA A 27 10.63 12.49 2.45
N ILE A 28 9.74 12.95 3.33
CA ILE A 28 8.77 14.00 3.03
C ILE A 28 9.48 15.34 2.70
N ARG A 29 10.46 15.75 3.50
CA ARG A 29 11.23 16.98 3.24
C ARG A 29 11.98 16.97 1.91
N TYR A 30 12.37 15.78 1.43
CA TYR A 30 13.02 15.59 0.14
C TYR A 30 12.05 15.33 -1.03
N GLY A 31 10.74 15.49 -0.81
CA GLY A 31 9.75 15.55 -1.87
C GLY A 31 8.96 14.26 -2.09
N ALA A 32 8.93 13.34 -1.13
CA ALA A 32 7.98 12.24 -1.17
C ALA A 32 6.55 12.78 -0.97
N ASP A 33 5.65 12.38 -1.86
CA ASP A 33 4.21 12.70 -1.77
C ASP A 33 3.51 11.76 -0.78
N ALA A 34 4.09 10.56 -0.59
CA ALA A 34 3.63 9.58 0.39
C ALA A 34 4.80 8.78 0.97
N VAL A 35 4.62 8.23 2.16
CA VAL A 35 5.60 7.36 2.81
C VAL A 35 4.91 6.09 3.30
N TYR A 36 5.51 4.91 3.05
CA TYR A 36 5.02 3.69 3.67
C TYR A 36 5.91 3.25 4.83
N ILE A 37 5.27 2.77 5.89
CA ILE A 37 5.88 2.35 7.14
C ILE A 37 5.42 0.95 7.53
N GLY A 38 6.15 0.27 8.41
CA GLY A 38 5.74 -0.98 9.04
C GLY A 38 5.08 -0.73 10.39
N GLY A 39 3.96 -1.39 10.64
CA GLY A 39 3.34 -1.45 11.96
C GLY A 39 3.94 -2.57 12.83
N ASN A 40 3.66 -2.54 14.12
CA ASN A 40 4.09 -3.55 15.08
C ASN A 40 3.44 -4.93 14.87
N ALA A 41 2.37 -4.99 14.08
CA ALA A 41 1.63 -6.20 13.77
C ALA A 41 1.37 -6.32 12.25
N TYR A 42 1.11 -7.54 11.80
CA TYR A 42 0.67 -7.88 10.44
C TYR A 42 1.59 -7.48 9.28
N GLY A 43 2.80 -6.96 9.55
CA GLY A 43 3.80 -6.66 8.54
C GLY A 43 4.86 -7.77 8.43
N LEU A 44 5.30 -8.13 7.20
CA LEU A 44 6.37 -9.11 6.97
C LEU A 44 7.71 -8.72 7.60
N ARG A 45 7.93 -7.45 7.88
CA ARG A 45 9.16 -6.91 8.49
C ARG A 45 8.99 -6.55 9.96
N SER A 46 8.10 -7.19 10.68
CA SER A 46 7.80 -6.93 12.10
C SER A 46 9.01 -6.99 13.05
N ARG A 47 10.16 -7.50 12.61
CA ARG A 47 11.41 -7.55 13.38
C ARG A 47 12.38 -6.40 13.12
N ALA A 48 12.10 -5.48 12.21
CA ALA A 48 13.02 -4.42 11.80
C ALA A 48 12.42 -3.03 12.05
N GLY A 49 12.52 -2.52 13.28
CA GLY A 49 12.19 -1.13 13.62
C GLY A 49 10.77 -0.74 13.21
N ASN A 50 9.78 -1.13 14.00
CA ASN A 50 8.37 -0.83 13.73
C ASN A 50 7.96 0.44 14.47
N PHE A 51 7.05 1.18 13.86
CA PHE A 51 6.46 2.36 14.48
C PHE A 51 5.52 1.99 15.61
N THR A 52 5.63 2.66 16.75
CA THR A 52 4.60 2.64 17.77
C THR A 52 3.38 3.46 17.33
N PRO A 53 2.19 3.28 17.95
CA PRO A 53 1.03 4.12 17.67
C PRO A 53 1.32 5.62 17.82
N GLU A 54 2.09 6.00 18.83
CA GLU A 54 2.49 7.38 19.08
C GLU A 54 3.40 7.93 17.98
N GLU A 55 4.38 7.15 17.52
CA GLU A 55 5.25 7.52 16.39
C GLU A 55 4.46 7.61 15.07
N MET A 56 3.45 6.74 14.87
CA MET A 56 2.54 6.82 13.73
C MET A 56 1.72 8.11 13.77
N ALA A 57 1.14 8.45 14.93
CA ALA A 57 0.37 9.68 15.09
C ALA A 57 1.23 10.93 14.83
N GLU A 58 2.46 10.96 15.35
CA GLU A 58 3.41 12.04 15.08
C GLU A 58 3.78 12.12 13.59
N GLY A 59 4.04 10.96 12.96
CA GLY A 59 4.34 10.87 11.54
C GLY A 59 3.19 11.34 10.65
N VAL A 60 1.95 10.99 10.99
CA VAL A 60 0.74 11.43 10.29
C VAL A 60 0.54 12.95 10.45
N ALA A 61 0.72 13.49 11.65
CA ALA A 61 0.63 14.93 11.89
C ALA A 61 1.65 15.69 11.03
N PHE A 62 2.91 15.25 11.05
CA PHE A 62 3.97 15.84 10.24
C PHE A 62 3.69 15.73 8.73
N ALA A 63 3.20 14.58 8.26
CA ALA A 63 2.86 14.39 6.86
C ALA A 63 1.74 15.34 6.40
N ARG A 64 0.70 15.51 7.21
CA ARG A 64 -0.41 16.44 6.94
C ARG A 64 0.05 17.90 6.80
N GLU A 65 0.97 18.35 7.64
CA GLU A 65 1.55 19.70 7.56
C GLU A 65 2.30 19.95 6.23
N HIS A 66 2.78 18.86 5.61
CA HIS A 66 3.55 18.90 4.36
C HIS A 66 2.73 18.42 3.13
N ASN A 67 1.41 18.24 3.27
CA ASN A 67 0.52 17.70 2.22
C ASN A 67 0.97 16.31 1.70
N ALA A 68 1.57 15.50 2.56
CA ALA A 68 1.99 14.13 2.27
C ALA A 68 1.07 13.11 2.96
N LYS A 69 1.14 11.86 2.50
CA LYS A 69 0.35 10.74 3.01
C LYS A 69 1.22 9.74 3.76
N VAL A 70 0.61 8.95 4.64
CA VAL A 70 1.27 7.83 5.32
C VAL A 70 0.47 6.56 5.09
N TYR A 71 1.13 5.52 4.57
CA TYR A 71 0.56 4.20 4.36
C TYR A 71 1.20 3.19 5.32
N VAL A 72 0.42 2.23 5.81
CA VAL A 72 0.92 1.18 6.70
C VAL A 72 0.90 -0.16 5.99
N ALA A 73 2.05 -0.83 5.94
CA ALA A 73 2.17 -2.18 5.41
C ALA A 73 1.68 -3.21 6.44
N ALA A 74 0.58 -3.89 6.12
CA ALA A 74 0.00 -5.01 6.84
C ALA A 74 -0.10 -6.24 5.90
N ASN A 75 1.04 -6.59 5.29
CA ASN A 75 1.12 -7.51 4.17
C ASN A 75 1.59 -8.92 4.54
N MET A 76 1.40 -9.32 5.79
CA MET A 76 1.61 -10.68 6.25
C MET A 76 0.48 -11.59 5.73
N VAL A 77 0.83 -12.81 5.33
CA VAL A 77 -0.15 -13.88 5.10
C VAL A 77 -0.48 -14.49 6.46
N THR A 78 -1.76 -14.53 6.81
CA THR A 78 -2.22 -15.01 8.11
C THR A 78 -2.52 -16.52 8.08
N HIS A 79 -2.40 -17.15 9.24
CA HIS A 79 -2.89 -18.49 9.52
C HIS A 79 -4.04 -18.41 10.53
N GLU A 80 -4.79 -19.50 10.69
CA GLU A 80 -5.80 -19.58 11.75
C GLU A 80 -5.18 -19.22 13.11
N GLY A 81 -5.84 -18.33 13.87
CA GLY A 81 -5.36 -17.80 15.14
C GLY A 81 -4.48 -16.54 15.04
N ASN A 82 -3.91 -16.21 13.87
CA ASN A 82 -3.13 -14.98 13.71
C ASN A 82 -3.98 -13.75 13.37
N GLN A 83 -5.27 -13.94 13.13
CA GLN A 83 -6.22 -12.87 12.78
C GLN A 83 -6.80 -12.19 14.03
N GLU A 84 -6.63 -12.81 15.21
CA GLU A 84 -7.07 -12.25 16.48
C GLU A 84 -6.40 -10.88 16.71
N GLY A 85 -7.22 -9.84 16.94
CA GLY A 85 -6.74 -8.47 17.10
C GLY A 85 -6.62 -7.65 15.80
N ALA A 86 -6.73 -8.24 14.61
CA ALA A 86 -6.60 -7.51 13.35
C ALA A 86 -7.65 -6.37 13.20
N GLY A 87 -8.89 -6.64 13.61
CA GLY A 87 -9.94 -5.60 13.57
C GLY A 87 -9.61 -4.41 14.48
N ALA A 88 -9.08 -4.67 15.70
CA ALA A 88 -8.67 -3.61 16.61
C ALA A 88 -7.49 -2.80 16.02
N PHE A 89 -6.52 -3.49 15.41
CA PHE A 89 -5.39 -2.85 14.74
C PHE A 89 -5.83 -1.93 13.60
N PHE A 90 -6.72 -2.38 12.71
CA PHE A 90 -7.20 -1.54 11.60
C PHE A 90 -8.04 -0.35 12.09
N ARG A 91 -8.85 -0.52 13.15
CA ARG A 91 -9.56 0.61 13.77
C ARG A 91 -8.58 1.64 14.34
N GLU A 92 -7.53 1.21 15.04
CA GLU A 92 -6.48 2.08 15.56
C GLU A 92 -5.80 2.87 14.44
N LEU A 93 -5.42 2.22 13.33
CA LEU A 93 -4.81 2.90 12.17
C LEU A 93 -5.75 3.95 11.57
N ARG A 94 -7.03 3.64 11.43
CA ARG A 94 -8.04 4.59 10.96
C ARG A 94 -8.15 5.79 11.90
N ASP A 95 -8.20 5.56 13.20
CA ASP A 95 -8.40 6.60 14.22
C ASP A 95 -7.16 7.49 14.38
N ILE A 96 -5.94 6.95 14.19
CA ILE A 96 -4.70 7.72 14.04
C ILE A 96 -4.75 8.60 12.78
N GLY A 97 -5.49 8.17 11.75
CA GLY A 97 -5.65 8.88 10.47
C GLY A 97 -4.61 8.50 9.44
N ILE A 98 -4.20 7.24 9.44
CA ILE A 98 -3.42 6.63 8.36
C ILE A 98 -4.19 6.79 7.04
N SER A 99 -3.48 7.11 5.96
CA SER A 99 -4.10 7.42 4.67
C SER A 99 -4.53 6.18 3.89
N ALA A 100 -3.86 5.05 4.08
CA ALA A 100 -4.24 3.74 3.55
C ALA A 100 -3.43 2.62 4.20
N VAL A 101 -3.92 1.38 4.07
CA VAL A 101 -3.18 0.17 4.43
C VAL A 101 -2.81 -0.64 3.20
N ILE A 102 -1.63 -1.26 3.19
CA ILE A 102 -1.13 -2.10 2.10
C ILE A 102 -1.26 -3.56 2.57
N VAL A 103 -2.20 -4.30 2.01
CA VAL A 103 -2.60 -5.64 2.47
C VAL A 103 -2.52 -6.64 1.32
N SER A 104 -2.19 -7.91 1.61
CA SER A 104 -2.14 -8.98 0.60
C SER A 104 -3.07 -10.16 0.91
N ASP A 105 -3.39 -10.35 2.18
CA ASP A 105 -4.20 -11.47 2.65
C ASP A 105 -5.70 -11.15 2.52
N PRO A 106 -6.49 -11.95 1.78
CA PRO A 106 -7.93 -11.73 1.63
C PRO A 106 -8.70 -11.66 2.96
N ALA A 107 -8.29 -12.45 3.97
CA ALA A 107 -8.93 -12.40 5.28
C ALA A 107 -8.68 -11.06 5.99
N LEU A 108 -7.45 -10.52 5.89
CA LEU A 108 -7.14 -9.19 6.45
C LEU A 108 -7.84 -8.07 5.67
N ILE A 109 -8.02 -8.22 4.34
CA ILE A 109 -8.77 -7.27 3.52
C ILE A 109 -10.23 -7.21 3.99
N GLU A 110 -10.88 -8.37 4.15
CA GLU A 110 -12.26 -8.45 4.64
C GLU A 110 -12.41 -7.87 6.05
N ILE A 111 -11.49 -8.23 6.96
CA ILE A 111 -11.49 -7.69 8.33
C ILE A 111 -11.32 -6.17 8.30
N CYS A 112 -10.40 -5.63 7.49
CA CYS A 112 -10.19 -4.19 7.37
C CYS A 112 -11.44 -3.47 6.86
N ALA A 113 -12.04 -3.98 5.78
CA ALA A 113 -13.25 -3.40 5.19
C ALA A 113 -14.42 -3.39 6.17
N THR A 114 -14.56 -4.44 6.98
CA THR A 114 -15.66 -4.59 7.95
C THR A 114 -15.43 -3.77 9.22
N GLU A 115 -14.24 -3.84 9.79
CA GLU A 115 -13.93 -3.31 11.12
C GLU A 115 -13.42 -1.85 11.11
N ALA A 116 -12.87 -1.41 9.98
CA ALA A 116 -12.37 -0.06 9.79
C ALA A 116 -12.94 0.60 8.52
N PRO A 117 -14.28 0.70 8.39
CA PRO A 117 -14.87 1.28 7.19
C PRO A 117 -14.35 2.71 6.96
N GLY A 118 -14.03 2.99 5.68
CA GLY A 118 -13.44 4.26 5.27
C GLY A 118 -11.91 4.35 5.37
N LEU A 119 -11.22 3.30 5.84
CA LEU A 119 -9.77 3.18 5.72
C LEU A 119 -9.45 2.58 4.34
N PRO A 120 -8.81 3.33 3.42
CA PRO A 120 -8.47 2.84 2.09
C PRO A 120 -7.55 1.63 2.12
N ILE A 121 -7.79 0.67 1.21
CA ILE A 121 -7.01 -0.56 1.09
C ILE A 121 -6.27 -0.56 -0.25
N HIS A 122 -4.96 -0.71 -0.20
CA HIS A 122 -4.10 -0.93 -1.36
C HIS A 122 -3.66 -2.40 -1.39
N LEU A 123 -3.78 -3.04 -2.54
CA LEU A 123 -3.28 -4.41 -2.69
C LEU A 123 -1.77 -4.44 -2.68
N SER A 124 -1.18 -5.25 -1.82
CA SER A 124 0.28 -5.42 -1.78
C SER A 124 0.79 -6.20 -3.00
N THR A 125 2.04 -5.92 -3.41
CA THR A 125 2.78 -6.72 -4.41
C THR A 125 2.85 -8.21 -4.03
N GLN A 126 2.65 -8.56 -2.77
CA GLN A 126 2.61 -9.95 -2.28
C GLN A 126 1.42 -10.75 -2.86
N ALA A 127 0.39 -10.08 -3.36
CA ALA A 127 -0.73 -10.72 -4.05
C ALA A 127 -0.42 -11.07 -5.51
N SER A 128 0.78 -10.75 -6.03
CA SER A 128 1.27 -11.12 -7.36
C SER A 128 0.36 -10.66 -8.51
N ALA A 129 -0.19 -9.46 -8.45
CA ALA A 129 -1.04 -8.90 -9.50
C ALA A 129 -0.21 -8.54 -10.75
N THR A 130 -0.52 -9.16 -11.89
CA THR A 130 0.25 -9.05 -13.14
C THR A 130 -0.57 -8.69 -14.38
N ASN A 131 -1.89 -8.63 -14.28
CA ASN A 131 -2.78 -8.40 -15.43
C ASN A 131 -4.02 -7.59 -15.04
N TYR A 132 -4.68 -6.98 -16.01
CA TYR A 132 -5.81 -6.09 -15.75
C TYR A 132 -7.04 -6.82 -15.20
N GLU A 133 -7.27 -8.09 -15.53
CA GLU A 133 -8.39 -8.87 -14.99
C GLU A 133 -8.26 -9.02 -13.47
N THR A 134 -7.04 -9.28 -12.99
CA THR A 134 -6.75 -9.32 -11.53
C THR A 134 -7.01 -7.96 -10.88
N LEU A 135 -6.63 -6.87 -11.55
CA LEU A 135 -6.85 -5.52 -11.02
C LEU A 135 -8.35 -5.19 -10.95
N GLU A 136 -9.12 -5.52 -11.99
CA GLU A 136 -10.59 -5.33 -11.99
C GLU A 136 -11.29 -6.19 -10.93
N PHE A 137 -10.79 -7.42 -10.69
CA PHE A 137 -11.28 -8.24 -9.58
C PHE A 137 -11.13 -7.48 -8.25
N TRP A 138 -9.95 -7.03 -7.92
CA TRP A 138 -9.70 -6.35 -6.65
C TRP A 138 -10.40 -4.98 -6.54
N LYS A 139 -10.56 -4.28 -7.66
CA LYS A 139 -11.39 -3.05 -7.71
C LYS A 139 -12.85 -3.35 -7.35
N ASN A 140 -13.41 -4.45 -7.85
CA ASN A 140 -14.78 -4.88 -7.54
C ASN A 140 -14.94 -5.32 -6.08
N GLU A 141 -13.85 -5.79 -5.45
CA GLU A 141 -13.76 -6.05 -4.00
C GLU A 141 -13.57 -4.77 -3.16
N GLY A 142 -13.55 -3.57 -3.78
CA GLY A 142 -13.52 -2.29 -3.12
C GLY A 142 -12.12 -1.73 -2.83
N LEU A 143 -11.06 -2.30 -3.41
CA LEU A 143 -9.71 -1.77 -3.25
C LEU A 143 -9.49 -0.55 -4.14
N GLU A 144 -8.74 0.43 -3.64
CA GLU A 144 -8.51 1.70 -4.34
C GLU A 144 -7.25 1.69 -5.21
N ARG A 145 -6.24 0.89 -4.84
CA ARG A 145 -4.93 0.83 -5.52
C ARG A 145 -4.38 -0.59 -5.53
N VAL A 146 -3.63 -0.92 -6.59
CA VAL A 146 -2.89 -2.16 -6.71
C VAL A 146 -1.41 -1.89 -6.90
N VAL A 147 -0.59 -2.46 -6.00
CA VAL A 147 0.87 -2.51 -6.18
C VAL A 147 1.18 -3.69 -7.08
N LEU A 148 1.64 -3.40 -8.29
CA LEU A 148 1.95 -4.44 -9.29
C LEU A 148 3.08 -5.36 -8.83
N ALA A 149 3.05 -6.58 -9.31
CA ALA A 149 4.20 -7.48 -9.22
C ALA A 149 5.41 -6.87 -9.94
N ARG A 150 6.61 -7.11 -9.41
CA ARG A 150 7.86 -6.55 -9.97
C ARG A 150 8.27 -7.18 -11.30
N GLU A 151 7.65 -8.28 -11.67
CA GLU A 151 7.86 -9.03 -12.90
C GLU A 151 7.15 -8.40 -14.12
N VAL A 152 6.25 -7.44 -13.87
CA VAL A 152 5.48 -6.77 -14.93
C VAL A 152 6.38 -5.80 -15.70
N SER A 153 6.44 -5.95 -17.02
CA SER A 153 7.20 -5.06 -17.90
C SER A 153 6.48 -3.71 -18.11
N MET A 154 7.20 -2.72 -18.62
CA MET A 154 6.61 -1.41 -18.91
C MET A 154 5.49 -1.48 -19.97
N GLU A 155 5.61 -2.37 -20.94
CA GLU A 155 4.61 -2.63 -21.97
C GLU A 155 3.34 -3.22 -21.34
N GLU A 156 3.49 -4.15 -20.40
CA GLU A 156 2.37 -4.73 -19.66
C GLU A 156 1.70 -3.71 -18.73
N VAL A 157 2.49 -2.84 -18.06
CA VAL A 157 1.94 -1.73 -17.26
C VAL A 157 1.09 -0.81 -18.13
N ALA A 158 1.55 -0.48 -19.34
CA ALA A 158 0.80 0.35 -20.28
C ALA A 158 -0.51 -0.35 -20.70
N ALA A 159 -0.46 -1.64 -21.04
CA ALA A 159 -1.63 -2.43 -21.42
C ALA A 159 -2.64 -2.56 -20.26
N ILE A 160 -2.17 -2.76 -19.03
CA ILE A 160 -3.01 -2.77 -17.84
C ILE A 160 -3.71 -1.40 -17.70
N ARG A 161 -2.96 -0.30 -17.82
CA ARG A 161 -3.48 1.05 -17.65
C ARG A 161 -4.53 1.45 -18.70
N GLU A 162 -4.47 0.87 -19.89
CA GLU A 162 -5.46 1.08 -20.94
C GLU A 162 -6.81 0.40 -20.65
N ASN A 163 -6.80 -0.68 -19.85
CA ASN A 163 -7.94 -1.55 -19.60
C ASN A 163 -8.59 -1.38 -18.21
N THR A 164 -7.97 -0.64 -17.31
CA THR A 164 -8.52 -0.35 -15.96
C THR A 164 -8.26 1.08 -15.55
N ASP A 165 -9.11 1.62 -14.68
CA ASP A 165 -8.97 2.94 -14.07
C ASP A 165 -8.59 2.89 -12.58
N ILE A 166 -8.45 1.69 -11.99
CA ILE A 166 -7.91 1.55 -10.63
C ILE A 166 -6.53 2.19 -10.53
N GLU A 167 -6.17 2.74 -9.38
CA GLU A 167 -4.84 3.29 -9.17
C GLU A 167 -3.79 2.17 -9.22
N ILE A 168 -2.69 2.43 -9.93
CA ILE A 168 -1.57 1.51 -10.08
C ILE A 168 -0.35 2.10 -9.37
N GLU A 169 0.33 1.26 -8.59
CA GLU A 169 1.63 1.55 -8.00
C GLU A 169 2.66 0.57 -8.55
N ALA A 170 3.82 1.08 -8.97
CA ALA A 170 4.91 0.29 -9.51
C ALA A 170 6.24 0.66 -8.84
N PHE A 171 7.08 -0.34 -8.57
CA PHE A 171 8.45 -0.11 -8.09
C PHE A 171 9.33 0.43 -9.22
N ILE A 172 9.96 1.57 -8.98
CA ILE A 172 10.89 2.20 -9.93
C ILE A 172 12.33 2.20 -9.43
N HIS A 173 12.55 2.02 -8.13
CA HIS A 173 13.87 2.02 -7.50
C HIS A 173 13.84 1.27 -6.18
N GLY A 174 14.95 0.64 -5.81
CA GLY A 174 15.14 -0.02 -4.51
C GLY A 174 15.88 -1.34 -4.63
N ALA A 175 16.02 -2.03 -3.50
CA ALA A 175 16.62 -3.36 -3.46
C ALA A 175 15.73 -4.38 -4.18
N MET A 176 16.32 -5.13 -5.09
CA MET A 176 15.64 -6.25 -5.75
C MET A 176 15.46 -7.41 -4.76
N CYS A 177 14.25 -7.96 -4.72
CA CYS A 177 14.01 -9.21 -4.01
C CYS A 177 14.54 -10.39 -4.82
N ILE A 178 15.13 -11.38 -4.15
CA ILE A 178 15.59 -12.60 -4.81
C ILE A 178 14.44 -13.49 -5.29
N SER A 179 13.28 -13.39 -4.63
CA SER A 179 12.09 -14.17 -4.95
C SER A 179 11.14 -13.41 -5.88
N TYR A 180 10.32 -14.15 -6.61
CA TYR A 180 9.15 -13.60 -7.29
C TYR A 180 8.21 -12.94 -6.28
N SER A 181 7.43 -11.95 -6.74
CA SER A 181 6.42 -11.28 -5.92
C SER A 181 5.44 -12.32 -5.32
N GLY A 182 5.15 -12.21 -4.03
CA GLY A 182 4.29 -13.17 -3.32
C GLY A 182 4.89 -14.54 -3.03
N ARG A 183 6.14 -14.79 -3.40
CA ARG A 183 6.83 -16.08 -3.23
C ARG A 183 8.01 -15.96 -2.27
N CYS A 184 7.86 -15.20 -1.19
CA CYS A 184 8.88 -15.07 -0.16
C CYS A 184 9.09 -16.42 0.55
N THR A 185 10.34 -16.88 0.62
CA THR A 185 10.77 -18.12 1.33
C THR A 185 11.39 -17.75 2.66
#